data_5938534f76a967fcc637ec3ebd5dc57c
#
_entry.id   5938534f76a967fcc637ec3ebd5dc57c
#
_cell.length_a   1.000
_cell.length_b   1.000
_cell.length_c   1.000
_cell.angle_alpha   90.00
_cell.angle_beta   90.00
_cell.angle_gamma   90.00
#
_symmetry.space_group_name_H-M   'P 1'
#
loop_
_entity.id
_entity.type
_entity.pdbx_description
1 polymer ?
#
loop_
_entity_poly.entity_id
_entity_poly.type
_entity_poly.pdbx_seq_one_letter_code
_entity_poly.pdbx_strand_id
1 'polypeptide(L)'
;MFWDCKNGSPFDAFDTFEPDAFLGQLYNLDEPLLKCIYERPHLKVGLRAGDWGSQTTEIDPFKFNVLVASHKERETIKKLKEETGKPDFVHIHYDKAATSQTHDRFDAMGVRTLSLMMCADVEEYLPSQHNDALECDIGFVGGYWPYKGQVIDNYLLPLCHPVGKYNIKIFGNQPWPGVNQYCGTITDHHVKDLFKSAAICPNLSEPHAQEYGFDVNERVFKVLCSGGFCISDKVLSLEKIFQDNGVVFADSASDFQDKISYYLKNPTEAREIAEIGKAAVLESHTNFHRVATILKAFGREQEAAKASETWLNSRSKFHV
;
A
#
# COMPACT_ATOMS: atom_id res chain seq x y z
N MET A 1 11.83 16.93 -2.86
CA MET A 1 12.62 16.64 -1.64
C MET A 1 11.77 15.84 -0.69
N PHE A 2 12.37 14.88 -0.04
CA PHE A 2 11.78 14.22 1.12
C PHE A 2 12.35 14.86 2.39
N TRP A 3 11.47 15.27 3.31
CA TRP A 3 11.85 15.81 4.61
C TRP A 3 11.36 14.86 5.71
N ASP A 4 12.28 14.43 6.57
CA ASP A 4 11.95 13.62 7.74
C ASP A 4 11.64 14.52 8.94
N CYS A 5 10.36 14.59 9.30
CA CYS A 5 9.86 15.40 10.39
C CYS A 5 10.43 15.05 11.78
N LYS A 6 11.06 13.88 11.93
CA LYS A 6 11.69 13.47 13.19
C LYS A 6 13.09 14.06 13.37
N ASN A 7 13.75 14.46 12.29
CA ASN A 7 15.16 14.80 12.26
C ASN A 7 15.46 16.24 11.80
N GLY A 8 14.46 17.09 11.63
CA GLY A 8 14.69 18.46 11.17
C GLY A 8 13.56 19.43 11.49
N SER A 9 13.90 20.71 11.53
CA SER A 9 12.93 21.79 11.66
C SER A 9 12.12 21.96 10.37
N PRO A 10 10.78 22.05 10.41
CA PRO A 10 10.01 22.39 9.24
C PRO A 10 10.36 23.76 8.65
N PHE A 11 10.73 24.73 9.50
CA PHE A 11 11.16 26.05 9.04
C PHE A 11 12.41 25.97 8.17
N ASP A 12 13.44 25.26 8.62
CA ASP A 12 14.69 25.10 7.87
C ASP A 12 14.45 24.40 6.53
N ALA A 13 13.58 23.38 6.53
CA ALA A 13 13.21 22.66 5.31
C ALA A 13 12.47 23.55 4.31
N PHE A 14 11.47 24.31 4.76
CA PHE A 14 10.68 25.18 3.90
C PHE A 14 11.47 26.40 3.42
N ASP A 15 12.34 26.98 4.26
CA ASP A 15 13.17 28.13 3.89
C ASP A 15 14.32 27.75 2.96
N THR A 16 14.87 26.54 3.09
CA THR A 16 15.92 26.05 2.19
C THR A 16 15.37 25.65 0.82
N PHE A 17 14.16 25.09 0.77
CA PHE A 17 13.59 24.48 -0.42
C PHE A 17 12.60 25.38 -1.17
N GLU A 18 11.99 26.35 -0.47
CA GLU A 18 10.93 27.21 -1.02
C GLU A 18 9.88 26.41 -1.83
N PRO A 19 9.23 25.41 -1.21
CA PRO A 19 8.39 24.49 -1.97
C PRO A 19 7.13 25.17 -2.51
N ASP A 20 6.76 24.87 -3.75
CA ASP A 20 5.46 25.25 -4.32
C ASP A 20 4.31 24.36 -3.86
N ALA A 21 4.66 23.12 -3.46
CA ALA A 21 3.68 22.14 -3.02
C ALA A 21 4.23 21.30 -1.85
N PHE A 22 3.35 21.02 -0.91
CA PHE A 22 3.57 20.15 0.23
C PHE A 22 2.61 18.97 0.18
N LEU A 23 3.15 17.76 0.29
CA LEU A 23 2.38 16.54 0.46
C LEU A 23 2.77 15.91 1.80
N GLY A 24 1.84 15.82 2.71
CA GLY A 24 2.10 15.32 4.06
C GLY A 24 1.01 14.39 4.60
N GLN A 25 1.27 13.88 5.79
CA GLN A 25 0.30 13.07 6.52
C GLN A 25 -0.39 13.94 7.56
N LEU A 26 -1.71 13.89 7.58
CA LEU A 26 -2.53 14.75 8.42
C LEU A 26 -2.23 14.60 9.93
N TYR A 27 -1.95 13.36 10.37
CA TYR A 27 -1.61 13.09 11.77
C TYR A 27 -0.21 13.60 12.20
N ASN A 28 0.63 14.00 11.24
CA ASN A 28 1.94 14.60 11.51
C ASN A 28 1.92 16.14 11.53
N LEU A 29 0.74 16.76 11.33
CA LEU A 29 0.60 18.21 11.41
C LEU A 29 0.70 18.65 12.86
N ASP A 30 1.86 19.11 13.24
CA ASP A 30 2.12 19.79 14.51
C ASP A 30 2.06 21.33 14.36
N GLU A 31 2.14 22.04 15.47
CA GLU A 31 2.06 23.51 15.48
C GLU A 31 3.16 24.17 14.63
N PRO A 32 4.45 23.76 14.67
CA PRO A 32 5.48 24.31 13.79
C PRO A 32 5.17 24.13 12.30
N LEU A 33 4.70 22.95 11.90
CA LEU A 33 4.38 22.67 10.51
C LEU A 33 3.14 23.44 10.03
N LEU A 34 2.12 23.54 10.88
CA LEU A 34 0.94 24.37 10.61
C LEU A 34 1.34 25.83 10.40
N LYS A 35 2.23 26.38 11.25
CA LYS A 35 2.75 27.74 11.10
C LYS A 35 3.46 27.93 9.75
N CYS A 36 4.30 26.97 9.34
CA CYS A 36 4.94 27.01 8.02
C CYS A 36 3.92 27.09 6.88
N ILE A 37 2.81 26.35 7.00
CA ILE A 37 1.72 26.37 6.02
C ILE A 37 0.97 27.71 6.02
N TYR A 38 0.66 28.26 7.19
CA TYR A 38 -0.03 29.55 7.35
C TYR A 38 0.76 30.73 6.77
N GLU A 39 2.08 30.73 6.99
CA GLU A 39 2.97 31.81 6.52
C GLU A 39 3.23 31.78 5.00
N ARG A 40 2.76 30.73 4.29
CA ARG A 40 3.00 30.55 2.83
C ARG A 40 1.70 30.42 2.05
N PRO A 41 1.01 31.55 1.75
CA PRO A 41 -0.30 31.54 1.06
C PRO A 41 -0.26 30.85 -0.31
N HIS A 42 0.88 30.91 -1.04
CA HIS A 42 1.06 30.32 -2.37
C HIS A 42 1.26 28.81 -2.35
N LEU A 43 1.64 28.25 -1.19
CA LEU A 43 1.92 26.83 -1.04
C LEU A 43 0.67 26.01 -1.34
N LYS A 44 0.78 25.03 -2.24
CA LYS A 44 -0.24 24.01 -2.47
C LYS A 44 -0.10 22.90 -1.45
N VAL A 45 -1.20 22.46 -0.86
CA VAL A 45 -1.19 21.49 0.25
C VAL A 45 -2.07 20.30 -0.08
N GLY A 46 -1.46 19.12 -0.15
CA GLY A 46 -2.15 17.83 -0.19
C GLY A 46 -1.90 17.06 1.10
N LEU A 47 -2.94 16.51 1.71
CA LEU A 47 -2.82 15.79 2.96
C LEU A 47 -3.36 14.37 2.85
N ARG A 48 -2.60 13.39 3.36
CA ARG A 48 -3.10 12.03 3.53
C ARG A 48 -3.98 11.97 4.76
N ALA A 49 -5.24 11.60 4.56
CA ALA A 49 -6.15 11.28 5.65
C ALA A 49 -6.12 9.77 5.93
N GLY A 50 -6.07 9.42 7.21
CA GLY A 50 -6.23 8.02 7.68
C GLY A 50 -7.69 7.65 7.91
N ASP A 51 -8.64 8.47 7.47
CA ASP A 51 -10.06 8.26 7.68
C ASP A 51 -10.59 7.11 6.81
N TRP A 52 -11.04 6.05 7.45
CA TRP A 52 -11.72 4.93 6.79
C TRP A 52 -13.24 5.16 6.65
N GLY A 53 -13.72 6.34 7.07
CA GLY A 53 -15.08 6.79 6.88
C GLY A 53 -16.14 6.23 7.83
N SER A 54 -17.40 6.39 7.45
CA SER A 54 -18.55 6.05 8.29
C SER A 54 -18.78 4.55 8.49
N GLN A 55 -18.17 3.72 7.66
CA GLN A 55 -18.34 2.27 7.73
C GLN A 55 -17.61 1.62 8.93
N THR A 56 -16.70 2.36 9.57
CA THR A 56 -15.93 1.87 10.71
C THR A 56 -16.62 2.12 12.06
N THR A 57 -17.95 2.28 12.10
CA THR A 57 -18.66 2.89 13.23
C THR A 57 -18.99 1.99 14.40
N GLU A 58 -18.72 0.68 14.43
CA GLU A 58 -19.17 -0.12 15.55
C GLU A 58 -18.13 -1.06 16.19
N ILE A 59 -17.93 -0.87 17.48
CA ILE A 59 -17.73 -1.83 18.61
C ILE A 59 -16.31 -2.44 18.77
N ASP A 60 -15.41 -2.44 17.80
CA ASP A 60 -14.05 -2.95 17.96
C ASP A 60 -13.16 -1.85 18.57
N PRO A 61 -12.34 -2.12 19.61
CA PRO A 61 -11.41 -1.15 20.17
C PRO A 61 -10.45 -0.54 19.14
N PHE A 62 -10.10 -1.30 18.11
CA PHE A 62 -9.32 -0.80 16.98
C PHE A 62 -10.13 0.19 16.13
N LYS A 63 -11.37 -0.15 15.80
CA LYS A 63 -12.30 0.73 15.06
C LYS A 63 -12.59 2.02 15.84
N PHE A 64 -12.75 1.91 17.16
CA PHE A 64 -12.94 3.08 18.01
C PHE A 64 -11.76 4.05 17.98
N ASN A 65 -10.53 3.54 18.07
CA ASN A 65 -9.33 4.36 17.97
C ASN A 65 -9.18 5.05 16.60
N VAL A 66 -9.52 4.36 15.54
CA VAL A 66 -9.56 4.93 14.18
C VAL A 66 -10.62 6.02 14.07
N LEU A 67 -11.80 5.82 14.62
CA LEU A 67 -12.87 6.82 14.65
C LEU A 67 -12.47 8.10 15.39
N VAL A 68 -11.81 7.98 16.53
CA VAL A 68 -11.31 9.14 17.30
C VAL A 68 -10.25 9.89 16.52
N ALA A 69 -9.31 9.18 15.93
CA ALA A 69 -8.28 9.77 15.07
C ALA A 69 -8.91 10.47 13.85
N SER A 70 -9.82 9.81 13.16
CA SER A 70 -10.58 10.34 12.03
C SER A 70 -11.35 11.62 12.39
N HIS A 71 -11.98 11.66 13.54
CA HIS A 71 -12.69 12.86 14.00
C HIS A 71 -11.72 14.04 14.21
N LYS A 72 -10.60 13.79 14.90
CA LYS A 72 -9.55 14.80 15.10
C LYS A 72 -8.96 15.28 13.78
N GLU A 73 -8.71 14.39 12.85
CA GLU A 73 -8.23 14.73 11.52
C GLU A 73 -9.21 15.65 10.77
N ARG A 74 -10.50 15.34 10.81
CA ARG A 74 -11.52 16.17 10.18
C ARG A 74 -11.64 17.57 10.80
N GLU A 75 -11.59 17.67 12.13
CA GLU A 75 -11.58 18.98 12.80
C GLU A 75 -10.32 19.80 12.43
N THR A 76 -9.17 19.16 12.33
CA THR A 76 -7.93 19.82 11.87
C THR A 76 -8.06 20.32 10.44
N ILE A 77 -8.60 19.52 9.51
CA ILE A 77 -8.83 19.93 8.13
C ILE A 77 -9.83 21.08 8.05
N LYS A 78 -10.93 21.01 8.82
CA LYS A 78 -11.95 22.05 8.85
C LYS A 78 -11.34 23.39 9.28
N LYS A 79 -10.61 23.40 10.40
CA LYS A 79 -9.94 24.59 10.91
C LYS A 79 -8.93 25.14 9.91
N LEU A 80 -8.08 24.30 9.33
CA LEU A 80 -7.10 24.70 8.34
C LEU A 80 -7.79 25.32 7.10
N LYS A 81 -8.92 24.74 6.65
CA LYS A 81 -9.69 25.24 5.52
C LYS A 81 -10.31 26.60 5.80
N GLU A 82 -10.90 26.78 6.96
CA GLU A 82 -11.50 28.05 7.38
C GLU A 82 -10.46 29.17 7.51
N GLU A 83 -9.28 28.89 8.05
CA GLU A 83 -8.24 29.88 8.32
C GLU A 83 -7.38 30.21 7.10
N THR A 84 -7.14 29.25 6.19
CA THR A 84 -6.14 29.41 5.12
C THR A 84 -6.65 29.07 3.72
N GLY A 85 -7.85 28.51 3.59
CA GLY A 85 -8.34 27.95 2.33
C GLY A 85 -7.72 26.60 1.95
N LYS A 86 -6.86 26.03 2.80
CA LYS A 86 -6.19 24.72 2.57
C LYS A 86 -6.83 23.61 3.38
N PRO A 87 -6.58 22.32 3.07
CA PRO A 87 -5.74 21.84 1.96
C PRO A 87 -6.44 21.98 0.60
N ASP A 88 -5.66 21.89 -0.47
CA ASP A 88 -6.17 21.82 -1.84
C ASP A 88 -6.91 20.51 -2.09
N PHE A 89 -6.41 19.42 -1.49
CA PHE A 89 -7.07 18.11 -1.45
C PHE A 89 -6.63 17.28 -0.24
N VAL A 90 -7.46 16.33 0.13
CA VAL A 90 -7.07 15.19 0.96
C VAL A 90 -6.96 13.95 0.08
N HIS A 91 -6.00 13.08 0.34
CA HIS A 91 -5.93 11.80 -0.34
C HIS A 91 -6.05 10.64 0.64
N ILE A 92 -6.61 9.56 0.14
CA ILE A 92 -6.82 8.29 0.82
C ILE A 92 -6.13 7.20 0.01
N HIS A 93 -5.70 6.14 0.66
CA HIS A 93 -4.97 5.05 0.00
C HIS A 93 -5.85 3.91 -0.48
N TYR A 94 -7.16 4.09 -0.48
CA TYR A 94 -8.13 3.11 -0.94
C TYR A 94 -9.05 3.65 -2.03
N ASP A 95 -9.82 2.77 -2.64
CA ASP A 95 -10.73 3.13 -3.72
C ASP A 95 -11.97 3.86 -3.18
N LYS A 96 -12.09 5.17 -3.46
CA LYS A 96 -13.24 6.00 -3.09
C LYS A 96 -14.54 5.43 -3.67
N ALA A 97 -14.52 4.88 -4.87
CA ALA A 97 -15.71 4.34 -5.50
C ALA A 97 -16.23 3.08 -4.80
N ALA A 98 -15.35 2.29 -4.17
CA ALA A 98 -15.76 1.13 -3.37
C ALA A 98 -16.33 1.52 -2.00
N THR A 99 -15.90 2.67 -1.46
CA THR A 99 -16.33 3.15 -0.13
C THR A 99 -17.62 3.97 -0.16
N SER A 100 -18.10 4.33 -1.37
CA SER A 100 -19.29 5.14 -1.65
C SER A 100 -19.57 6.26 -0.67
N GLN A 101 -19.91 6.67 0.18
CA GLN A 101 -20.30 7.84 0.97
C GLN A 101 -19.23 8.29 2.00
N THR A 102 -18.11 7.63 2.05
CA THR A 102 -17.17 7.72 3.17
C THR A 102 -16.45 9.06 3.24
N HIS A 103 -16.25 9.69 2.09
CA HIS A 103 -15.45 10.91 1.96
C HIS A 103 -16.26 12.14 1.53
N ASP A 104 -17.59 12.03 1.43
CA ASP A 104 -18.49 13.15 1.15
C ASP A 104 -18.37 14.26 2.18
N ARG A 105 -17.90 13.93 3.38
CA ARG A 105 -17.65 14.90 4.46
C ARG A 105 -16.54 15.89 4.12
N PHE A 106 -15.46 15.44 3.44
CA PHE A 106 -14.42 16.34 2.99
C PHE A 106 -14.93 17.22 1.84
N ASP A 107 -15.67 16.62 0.93
CA ASP A 107 -16.32 17.36 -0.16
C ASP A 107 -17.31 18.41 0.39
N ALA A 108 -18.07 18.09 1.42
CA ALA A 108 -18.97 19.03 2.12
C ALA A 108 -18.22 20.18 2.82
N MET A 109 -16.98 20.00 3.20
CA MET A 109 -16.09 21.06 3.70
C MET A 109 -15.39 21.85 2.58
N GLY A 110 -15.71 21.58 1.31
CA GLY A 110 -15.04 22.18 0.16
C GLY A 110 -13.61 21.68 -0.03
N VAL A 111 -13.28 20.47 0.47
CA VAL A 111 -11.98 19.84 0.31
C VAL A 111 -12.12 18.63 -0.59
N ARG A 112 -11.49 18.66 -1.74
CA ARG A 112 -11.54 17.57 -2.71
C ARG A 112 -10.86 16.32 -2.17
N THR A 113 -11.51 15.17 -2.27
CA THR A 113 -10.95 13.87 -1.92
C THR A 113 -10.36 13.17 -3.15
N LEU A 114 -9.15 12.66 -3.03
CA LEU A 114 -8.42 11.94 -4.06
C LEU A 114 -8.13 10.51 -3.62
N SER A 115 -8.54 9.51 -4.41
CA SER A 115 -8.06 8.14 -4.26
C SER A 115 -6.63 8.05 -4.79
N LEU A 116 -5.70 7.72 -3.92
CA LEU A 116 -4.29 7.51 -4.25
C LEU A 116 -3.85 6.17 -3.66
N MET A 117 -4.24 5.10 -4.34
CA MET A 117 -3.95 3.75 -3.89
C MET A 117 -2.45 3.47 -3.84
N MET A 118 -2.06 2.47 -3.07
CA MET A 118 -0.69 1.97 -3.02
C MET A 118 -0.21 1.57 -4.42
N CYS A 119 1.10 1.42 -4.58
CA CYS A 119 1.75 1.09 -5.83
C CYS A 119 3.08 0.38 -5.59
N ALA A 120 3.72 -0.06 -6.66
CA ALA A 120 5.09 -0.52 -6.63
C ALA A 120 6.06 0.65 -6.88
N ASP A 121 7.14 0.70 -6.10
CA ASP A 121 8.32 1.45 -6.45
C ASP A 121 9.15 0.61 -7.43
N VAL A 122 9.14 1.02 -8.70
CA VAL A 122 9.81 0.25 -9.75
C VAL A 122 11.33 0.30 -9.68
N GLU A 123 11.89 1.36 -9.11
CA GLU A 123 13.34 1.47 -8.92
C GLU A 123 13.84 0.48 -7.87
N GLU A 124 13.01 0.20 -6.86
CA GLU A 124 13.32 -0.77 -5.81
C GLU A 124 12.95 -2.20 -6.21
N TYR A 125 11.76 -2.45 -6.75
CA TYR A 125 11.19 -3.80 -6.88
C TYR A 125 11.38 -4.43 -8.26
N LEU A 126 11.62 -3.65 -9.31
CA LEU A 126 11.75 -4.19 -10.67
C LEU A 126 13.08 -4.93 -10.92
N PRO A 127 14.26 -4.47 -10.44
CA PRO A 127 15.52 -5.20 -10.62
C PRO A 127 15.66 -6.38 -9.64
N SER A 128 14.62 -7.25 -9.58
CA SER A 128 14.63 -8.46 -8.74
C SER A 128 15.46 -9.58 -9.38
N GLN A 129 16.15 -10.35 -8.56
CA GLN A 129 16.96 -11.48 -9.00
C GLN A 129 16.55 -12.74 -8.21
N HIS A 130 16.70 -13.89 -8.86
CA HIS A 130 16.59 -15.16 -8.14
C HIS A 130 17.76 -15.31 -7.17
N ASN A 131 17.47 -15.72 -5.95
CA ASN A 131 18.43 -15.95 -4.89
C ASN A 131 18.15 -17.30 -4.23
N ASP A 132 19.04 -18.27 -4.45
CA ASP A 132 18.90 -19.64 -3.92
C ASP A 132 18.74 -19.68 -2.38
N ALA A 133 19.37 -18.73 -1.67
CA ALA A 133 19.21 -18.63 -0.22
C ALA A 133 17.80 -18.22 0.21
N LEU A 134 17.04 -17.59 -0.66
CA LEU A 134 15.67 -17.14 -0.45
C LEU A 134 14.63 -18.07 -1.10
N GLU A 135 15.07 -19.06 -1.89
CA GLU A 135 14.18 -20.03 -2.53
C GLU A 135 13.35 -20.80 -1.49
N CYS A 136 12.05 -20.85 -1.71
CA CYS A 136 11.09 -21.53 -0.84
C CYS A 136 9.76 -21.79 -1.56
N ASP A 137 8.94 -22.67 -0.99
CA ASP A 137 7.58 -22.90 -1.50
C ASP A 137 6.68 -21.68 -1.24
N ILE A 138 6.81 -21.07 -0.05
CA ILE A 138 5.98 -19.94 0.37
C ILE A 138 6.87 -18.87 1.01
N GLY A 139 6.90 -17.68 0.41
CA GLY A 139 7.63 -16.52 0.92
C GLY A 139 6.67 -15.43 1.42
N PHE A 140 6.85 -14.98 2.66
CA PHE A 140 6.01 -13.92 3.23
C PHE A 140 6.84 -12.88 3.98
N VAL A 141 6.50 -11.60 3.76
CA VAL A 141 7.04 -10.48 4.52
C VAL A 141 5.91 -9.71 5.19
N GLY A 142 5.97 -9.58 6.50
CA GLY A 142 4.98 -8.79 7.24
C GLY A 142 5.06 -8.98 8.75
N GLY A 143 4.46 -8.03 9.47
CA GLY A 143 4.31 -8.10 10.91
C GLY A 143 3.12 -8.95 11.33
N TYR A 144 3.15 -9.43 12.56
CA TYR A 144 2.03 -10.04 13.24
C TYR A 144 1.62 -9.16 14.43
N TRP A 145 0.34 -8.85 14.50
CA TRP A 145 -0.30 -8.25 15.67
C TRP A 145 -1.73 -8.81 15.80
N PRO A 146 -2.32 -8.78 16.99
CA PRO A 146 -3.55 -9.54 17.27
C PRO A 146 -4.70 -9.34 16.29
N TYR A 147 -4.89 -8.13 15.78
CA TYR A 147 -5.94 -7.82 14.82
C TYR A 147 -5.68 -8.48 13.45
N LYS A 148 -4.49 -8.35 12.91
CA LYS A 148 -4.09 -9.00 11.66
C LYS A 148 -3.93 -10.51 11.84
N GLY A 149 -3.53 -10.95 13.03
CA GLY A 149 -3.40 -12.35 13.41
C GLY A 149 -4.65 -13.15 13.11
N GLN A 150 -5.84 -12.57 13.23
CA GLN A 150 -7.10 -13.25 12.91
C GLN A 150 -7.12 -13.83 11.49
N VAL A 151 -6.57 -13.11 10.51
CA VAL A 151 -6.47 -13.59 9.12
C VAL A 151 -5.28 -14.53 8.96
N ILE A 152 -4.13 -14.17 9.52
CA ILE A 152 -2.92 -15.00 9.46
C ILE A 152 -3.16 -16.38 10.05
N ASP A 153 -3.83 -16.47 11.19
CA ASP A 153 -4.10 -17.72 11.91
C ASP A 153 -5.02 -18.65 11.10
N ASN A 154 -5.93 -18.06 10.31
CA ASN A 154 -6.84 -18.85 9.48
C ASN A 154 -6.22 -19.29 8.15
N TYR A 155 -5.43 -18.44 7.50
CA TYR A 155 -4.95 -18.64 6.14
C TYR A 155 -3.53 -19.23 6.09
N LEU A 156 -2.58 -18.63 6.82
CA LEU A 156 -1.16 -18.96 6.68
C LEU A 156 -0.66 -19.93 7.76
N LEU A 157 -1.10 -19.79 9.01
CA LEU A 157 -0.65 -20.64 10.11
C LEU A 157 -0.90 -22.14 9.86
N PRO A 158 -2.04 -22.58 9.29
CA PRO A 158 -2.25 -24.00 8.99
C PRO A 158 -1.26 -24.59 7.98
N LEU A 159 -0.67 -23.76 7.11
CA LEU A 159 0.39 -24.19 6.17
C LEU A 159 1.72 -24.40 6.85
N CYS A 160 1.95 -23.76 8.00
CA CYS A 160 3.15 -23.94 8.80
C CYS A 160 3.19 -25.30 9.55
N HIS A 161 2.07 -26.02 9.56
CA HIS A 161 1.94 -27.30 10.28
C HIS A 161 1.40 -28.42 9.38
N PRO A 162 1.93 -29.67 9.53
CA PRO A 162 3.11 -30.00 10.33
C PRO A 162 4.38 -29.36 9.77
N VAL A 163 5.31 -29.05 10.66
CA VAL A 163 6.61 -28.46 10.27
C VAL A 163 7.29 -29.36 9.23
N GLY A 164 7.79 -28.75 8.15
CA GLY A 164 8.46 -29.47 7.06
C GLY A 164 7.55 -29.98 5.96
N LYS A 165 6.22 -29.73 6.04
CA LYS A 165 5.31 -30.01 4.92
C LYS A 165 5.60 -29.12 3.71
N TYR A 166 5.88 -27.85 3.97
CA TYR A 166 6.33 -26.86 2.99
C TYR A 166 7.59 -26.17 3.47
N ASN A 167 8.45 -25.78 2.53
CA ASN A 167 9.56 -24.88 2.80
C ASN A 167 9.00 -23.44 2.84
N ILE A 168 8.75 -22.93 4.06
CA ILE A 168 8.15 -21.60 4.27
C ILE A 168 9.20 -20.66 4.87
N LYS A 169 9.31 -19.46 4.34
CA LYS A 169 10.15 -18.39 4.89
C LYS A 169 9.29 -17.18 5.23
N ILE A 170 9.23 -16.85 6.51
CA ILE A 170 8.51 -15.68 7.03
C ILE A 170 9.52 -14.68 7.57
N PHE A 171 9.47 -13.46 7.05
CA PHE A 171 10.28 -12.35 7.51
C PHE A 171 9.39 -11.24 8.09
N GLY A 172 9.89 -10.56 9.11
CA GLY A 172 9.19 -9.45 9.75
C GLY A 172 10.03 -8.81 10.85
N ASN A 173 9.51 -7.76 11.44
CA ASN A 173 10.19 -7.00 12.48
C ASN A 173 10.17 -7.66 13.87
N GLN A 174 9.41 -8.73 14.03
CA GLN A 174 9.32 -9.51 15.27
C GLN A 174 8.86 -10.93 14.99
N PRO A 175 9.24 -11.91 15.84
CA PRO A 175 8.77 -13.29 15.74
C PRO A 175 7.25 -13.39 15.82
N TRP A 176 6.70 -14.34 15.06
CA TRP A 176 5.27 -14.64 15.10
C TRP A 176 4.97 -15.75 16.13
N PRO A 177 3.88 -15.65 16.88
CA PRO A 177 3.49 -16.71 17.81
C PRO A 177 3.15 -18.01 17.05
N GLY A 178 3.59 -19.15 17.60
CA GLY A 178 3.27 -20.47 17.05
C GLY A 178 3.91 -20.82 15.71
N VAL A 179 4.89 -20.06 15.23
CA VAL A 179 5.51 -20.23 13.91
C VAL A 179 7.02 -20.50 14.08
N ASN A 180 7.50 -21.65 13.60
CA ASN A 180 8.92 -22.00 13.56
C ASN A 180 9.62 -21.54 12.27
N GLN A 181 8.88 -21.08 11.28
CA GLN A 181 9.33 -20.68 9.94
C GLN A 181 9.76 -19.19 9.88
N TYR A 182 9.79 -18.51 11.02
CA TYR A 182 10.28 -17.15 11.12
C TYR A 182 11.81 -17.11 10.92
N CYS A 183 12.23 -16.36 9.89
CA CYS A 183 13.62 -16.25 9.45
C CYS A 183 14.33 -14.97 9.93
N GLY A 184 13.64 -14.14 10.71
CA GLY A 184 14.19 -12.85 11.17
C GLY A 184 13.73 -11.65 10.32
N THR A 185 14.52 -10.59 10.36
CA THR A 185 14.33 -9.40 9.51
C THR A 185 14.98 -9.62 8.15
N ILE A 186 14.38 -9.03 7.11
CA ILE A 186 14.94 -8.94 5.78
C ILE A 186 15.09 -7.46 5.42
N THR A 187 16.18 -7.08 4.77
CA THR A 187 16.36 -5.70 4.30
C THR A 187 15.43 -5.43 3.12
N ASP A 188 14.94 -4.21 2.98
CA ASP A 188 14.04 -3.83 1.88
C ASP A 188 14.61 -4.22 0.52
N HIS A 189 15.92 -4.06 0.34
CA HIS A 189 16.62 -4.45 -0.89
C HIS A 189 16.51 -5.95 -1.24
N HIS A 190 16.39 -6.85 -0.27
CA HIS A 190 16.25 -8.29 -0.49
C HIS A 190 14.80 -8.78 -0.51
N VAL A 191 13.84 -7.92 -0.17
CA VAL A 191 12.41 -8.29 -0.22
C VAL A 191 11.98 -8.67 -1.63
N LYS A 192 12.43 -7.92 -2.63
CA LYS A 192 12.17 -8.21 -4.05
C LYS A 192 12.72 -9.56 -4.49
N ASP A 193 13.92 -9.91 -4.01
CA ASP A 193 14.56 -11.18 -4.36
C ASP A 193 13.86 -12.35 -3.69
N LEU A 194 13.34 -12.19 -2.46
CA LEU A 194 12.46 -13.17 -1.85
C LEU A 194 11.20 -13.39 -2.69
N PHE A 195 10.52 -12.31 -3.10
CA PHE A 195 9.31 -12.42 -3.92
C PHE A 195 9.59 -13.05 -5.30
N LYS A 196 10.76 -12.83 -5.86
CA LYS A 196 11.17 -13.48 -7.11
C LYS A 196 11.55 -14.94 -6.95
N SER A 197 12.08 -15.34 -5.78
CA SER A 197 12.62 -16.68 -5.53
C SER A 197 11.62 -17.63 -4.91
N ALA A 198 10.60 -17.12 -4.21
CA ALA A 198 9.53 -17.94 -3.65
C ALA A 198 8.60 -18.44 -4.77
N ALA A 199 8.18 -19.70 -4.68
CA ALA A 199 7.20 -20.25 -5.61
C ALA A 199 5.85 -19.55 -5.49
N ILE A 200 5.44 -19.20 -4.27
CA ILE A 200 4.19 -18.49 -3.96
C ILE A 200 4.44 -17.41 -2.92
N CYS A 201 3.88 -16.22 -3.18
CA CYS A 201 3.88 -15.09 -2.28
C CYS A 201 2.45 -14.76 -1.82
N PRO A 202 2.04 -15.18 -0.62
CA PRO A 202 0.72 -14.86 -0.09
C PRO A 202 0.51 -13.36 0.11
N ASN A 203 -0.66 -12.86 -0.29
CA ASN A 203 -1.15 -11.56 0.12
C ASN A 203 -2.36 -11.78 1.04
N LEU A 204 -2.23 -11.35 2.30
CA LEU A 204 -3.28 -11.43 3.30
C LEU A 204 -3.61 -10.03 3.78
N SER A 205 -4.88 -9.69 3.68
CA SER A 205 -5.43 -8.38 4.04
C SER A 205 -5.79 -8.34 5.52
N GLU A 206 -6.01 -7.16 6.05
CA GLU A 206 -6.54 -7.01 7.40
C GLU A 206 -8.05 -7.29 7.43
N PRO A 207 -8.64 -7.69 8.58
CA PRO A 207 -10.07 -8.04 8.65
C PRO A 207 -11.01 -6.98 8.08
N HIS A 208 -10.74 -5.69 8.32
CA HIS A 208 -11.56 -4.61 7.78
C HIS A 208 -11.51 -4.52 6.25
N ALA A 209 -10.37 -4.86 5.64
CA ALA A 209 -10.26 -4.86 4.19
C ALA A 209 -11.13 -5.96 3.55
N GLN A 210 -11.20 -7.13 4.19
CA GLN A 210 -12.11 -8.20 3.77
C GLN A 210 -13.58 -7.81 4.01
N GLU A 211 -13.89 -7.23 5.18
CA GLU A 211 -15.26 -6.86 5.55
C GLU A 211 -15.82 -5.74 4.68
N TYR A 212 -15.04 -4.69 4.44
CA TYR A 212 -15.51 -3.50 3.71
C TYR A 212 -15.09 -3.47 2.23
N GLY A 213 -14.13 -4.28 1.85
CA GLY A 213 -13.75 -4.49 0.46
C GLY A 213 -13.00 -3.35 -0.22
N PHE A 214 -12.46 -2.38 0.50
CA PHE A 214 -11.90 -1.18 -0.12
C PHE A 214 -10.39 -0.93 0.11
N ASP A 215 -9.78 -1.57 1.08
CA ASP A 215 -8.37 -1.35 1.40
C ASP A 215 -7.48 -2.38 0.71
N VAL A 216 -6.50 -1.90 -0.04
CA VAL A 216 -5.56 -2.75 -0.77
C VAL A 216 -4.16 -2.47 -0.26
N ASN A 217 -3.54 -3.47 0.38
CA ASN A 217 -2.21 -3.30 0.92
C ASN A 217 -1.12 -3.25 -0.19
N GLU A 218 0.01 -2.65 0.12
CA GLU A 218 1.10 -2.44 -0.84
C GLU A 218 1.80 -3.73 -1.28
N ARG A 219 1.70 -4.81 -0.47
CA ARG A 219 2.41 -6.07 -0.73
C ARG A 219 2.08 -6.66 -2.08
N VAL A 220 0.81 -6.63 -2.50
CA VAL A 220 0.41 -7.17 -3.80
C VAL A 220 1.17 -6.51 -4.95
N PHE A 221 1.29 -5.18 -4.93
CA PHE A 221 2.02 -4.45 -5.96
C PHE A 221 3.52 -4.77 -5.96
N LYS A 222 4.12 -4.92 -4.77
CA LYS A 222 5.53 -5.28 -4.59
C LYS A 222 5.82 -6.68 -5.10
N VAL A 223 4.99 -7.65 -4.75
CA VAL A 223 5.11 -9.05 -5.22
C VAL A 223 5.06 -9.10 -6.74
N LEU A 224 4.02 -8.52 -7.33
CA LEU A 224 3.84 -8.55 -8.79
C LEU A 224 4.93 -7.80 -9.53
N CYS A 225 5.35 -6.63 -9.05
CA CYS A 225 6.46 -5.87 -9.63
C CYS A 225 7.77 -6.68 -9.66
N SER A 226 8.03 -7.44 -8.60
CA SER A 226 9.19 -8.34 -8.52
C SER A 226 9.07 -9.59 -9.39
N GLY A 227 7.94 -9.81 -10.07
CA GLY A 227 7.65 -11.01 -10.84
C GLY A 227 7.38 -12.24 -9.96
N GLY A 228 6.89 -12.03 -8.74
CA GLY A 228 6.42 -13.08 -7.83
C GLY A 228 4.99 -13.50 -8.15
N PHE A 229 4.67 -14.76 -7.91
CA PHE A 229 3.32 -15.28 -8.03
C PHE A 229 2.51 -15.02 -6.77
N CYS A 230 1.36 -14.34 -6.91
CA CYS A 230 0.54 -13.88 -5.80
C CYS A 230 -0.76 -14.66 -5.67
N ILE A 231 -0.99 -15.26 -4.49
CA ILE A 231 -2.31 -15.77 -4.08
C ILE A 231 -2.82 -14.85 -2.95
N SER A 232 -4.01 -14.30 -3.10
CA SER A 232 -4.60 -13.34 -2.15
C SER A 232 -5.94 -13.84 -1.61
N ASP A 233 -6.25 -13.46 -0.39
CA ASP A 233 -7.63 -13.38 0.08
C ASP A 233 -8.42 -12.38 -0.75
N LYS A 234 -9.74 -12.50 -0.75
CA LYS A 234 -10.64 -11.63 -1.51
C LYS A 234 -10.84 -10.28 -0.82
N VAL A 235 -10.56 -9.22 -1.57
CA VAL A 235 -10.93 -7.85 -1.25
C VAL A 235 -11.53 -7.23 -2.51
N LEU A 236 -12.73 -6.70 -2.45
CA LEU A 236 -13.51 -6.23 -3.59
C LEU A 236 -12.72 -5.24 -4.49
N SER A 237 -12.02 -4.29 -3.88
CA SER A 237 -11.18 -3.33 -4.63
C SER A 237 -10.01 -4.01 -5.31
N LEU A 238 -9.39 -5.00 -4.67
CA LEU A 238 -8.28 -5.74 -5.23
C LEU A 238 -8.73 -6.59 -6.43
N GLU A 239 -9.88 -7.26 -6.31
CA GLU A 239 -10.49 -8.00 -7.42
C GLU A 239 -10.79 -7.09 -8.62
N LYS A 240 -11.33 -5.88 -8.39
CA LYS A 240 -11.60 -4.90 -9.45
C LYS A 240 -10.33 -4.41 -10.15
N ILE A 241 -9.20 -4.27 -9.42
CA ILE A 241 -7.93 -3.80 -9.98
C ILE A 241 -7.31 -4.86 -10.87
N PHE A 242 -7.26 -6.09 -10.39
CA PHE A 242 -6.53 -7.15 -11.08
C PHE A 242 -7.43 -8.10 -11.85
N GLN A 243 -8.76 -8.16 -11.57
CA GLN A 243 -9.72 -9.05 -12.19
C GLN A 243 -9.04 -10.39 -12.56
N ASP A 244 -8.96 -10.83 -13.74
CA ASP A 244 -8.25 -12.06 -14.14
C ASP A 244 -6.75 -11.79 -14.45
N ASN A 245 -6.20 -10.69 -13.97
CA ASN A 245 -4.91 -10.16 -14.40
C ASN A 245 -3.78 -10.39 -13.37
N GLY A 246 -3.43 -11.64 -13.12
CA GLY A 246 -2.16 -11.96 -12.46
C GLY A 246 -2.21 -12.07 -10.94
N VAL A 247 -3.39 -12.04 -10.32
CA VAL A 247 -3.61 -12.40 -8.92
C VAL A 247 -4.61 -13.53 -8.83
N VAL A 248 -4.26 -14.56 -8.09
CA VAL A 248 -5.19 -15.66 -7.79
C VAL A 248 -5.90 -15.34 -6.48
N PHE A 249 -7.24 -15.27 -6.53
CA PHE A 249 -8.06 -14.98 -5.36
C PHE A 249 -8.60 -16.26 -4.73
N ALA A 250 -8.60 -16.30 -3.40
CA ALA A 250 -9.16 -17.39 -2.62
C ALA A 250 -10.45 -16.96 -1.93
N ASP A 251 -11.51 -17.77 -2.08
CA ASP A 251 -12.83 -17.52 -1.49
C ASP A 251 -12.89 -17.81 0.01
N SER A 252 -11.96 -18.62 0.51
CA SER A 252 -11.88 -19.02 1.90
C SER A 252 -10.48 -19.49 2.27
N ALA A 253 -10.22 -19.69 3.56
CA ALA A 253 -8.96 -20.24 4.03
C ALA A 253 -8.72 -21.68 3.48
N SER A 254 -9.76 -22.49 3.32
CA SER A 254 -9.63 -23.82 2.72
C SER A 254 -9.27 -23.73 1.23
N ASP A 255 -9.97 -22.88 0.48
CA ASP A 255 -9.69 -22.65 -0.93
C ASP A 255 -8.27 -22.08 -1.15
N PHE A 256 -7.82 -21.22 -0.22
CA PHE A 256 -6.44 -20.71 -0.22
C PHE A 256 -5.41 -21.84 -0.10
N GLN A 257 -5.61 -22.76 0.83
CA GLN A 257 -4.73 -23.91 1.02
C GLN A 257 -4.74 -24.87 -0.17
N ASP A 258 -5.93 -25.09 -0.78
CA ASP A 258 -6.07 -25.91 -1.98
C ASP A 258 -5.34 -25.29 -3.17
N LYS A 259 -5.45 -23.97 -3.36
CA LYS A 259 -4.73 -23.22 -4.39
C LYS A 259 -3.22 -23.23 -4.17
N ILE A 260 -2.74 -23.09 -2.94
CA ILE A 260 -1.32 -23.29 -2.61
C ILE A 260 -0.85 -24.67 -3.07
N SER A 261 -1.59 -25.72 -2.68
CA SER A 261 -1.24 -27.11 -3.05
C SER A 261 -1.29 -27.34 -4.56
N TYR A 262 -2.23 -26.70 -5.27
CA TYR A 262 -2.37 -26.81 -6.71
C TYR A 262 -1.21 -26.14 -7.45
N TYR A 263 -0.91 -24.87 -7.13
CA TYR A 263 0.10 -24.11 -7.87
C TYR A 263 1.54 -24.55 -7.56
N LEU A 264 1.81 -25.14 -6.40
CA LEU A 264 3.09 -25.80 -6.15
C LEU A 264 3.33 -27.02 -7.08
N LYS A 265 2.26 -27.66 -7.56
CA LYS A 265 2.31 -28.76 -8.54
C LYS A 265 2.27 -28.27 -9.99
N ASN A 266 1.87 -27.04 -10.21
CA ASN A 266 1.69 -26.44 -11.53
C ASN A 266 2.50 -25.13 -11.67
N PRO A 267 3.86 -25.18 -11.52
CA PRO A 267 4.69 -23.98 -11.46
C PRO A 267 4.75 -23.20 -12.78
N THR A 268 4.50 -23.85 -13.92
CA THR A 268 4.45 -23.17 -15.21
C THR A 268 3.26 -22.23 -15.30
N GLU A 269 2.07 -22.69 -14.92
CA GLU A 269 0.85 -21.87 -14.87
C GLU A 269 1.01 -20.71 -13.88
N ALA A 270 1.57 -20.98 -12.68
CA ALA A 270 1.85 -19.94 -11.69
C ALA A 270 2.77 -18.84 -12.27
N ARG A 271 3.78 -19.22 -13.04
CA ARG A 271 4.70 -18.26 -13.67
C ARG A 271 4.02 -17.42 -14.75
N GLU A 272 3.17 -18.02 -15.58
CA GLU A 272 2.39 -17.29 -16.60
C GLU A 272 1.49 -16.24 -15.95
N ILE A 273 0.79 -16.60 -14.88
CA ILE A 273 -0.05 -15.68 -14.10
C ILE A 273 0.81 -14.54 -13.48
N ALA A 274 1.99 -14.86 -12.94
CA ALA A 274 2.89 -13.86 -12.37
C ALA A 274 3.37 -12.84 -13.41
N GLU A 275 3.67 -13.26 -14.64
CA GLU A 275 4.07 -12.33 -15.71
C GLU A 275 2.91 -11.42 -16.14
N ILE A 276 1.68 -11.93 -16.16
CA ILE A 276 0.47 -11.11 -16.40
C ILE A 276 0.33 -10.05 -15.30
N GLY A 277 0.47 -10.45 -14.03
CA GLY A 277 0.38 -9.55 -12.89
C GLY A 277 1.47 -8.47 -12.89
N LYS A 278 2.70 -8.85 -13.25
CA LYS A 278 3.80 -7.92 -13.43
C LYS A 278 3.48 -6.88 -14.50
N ALA A 279 3.00 -7.32 -15.67
CA ALA A 279 2.63 -6.43 -16.76
C ALA A 279 1.53 -5.44 -16.32
N ALA A 280 0.49 -5.89 -15.62
CA ALA A 280 -0.60 -5.04 -15.10
C ALA A 280 -0.08 -3.96 -14.13
N VAL A 281 0.82 -4.31 -13.21
CA VAL A 281 1.43 -3.34 -12.29
C VAL A 281 2.25 -2.31 -13.05
N LEU A 282 3.07 -2.73 -14.00
CA LEU A 282 3.93 -1.84 -14.77
C LEU A 282 3.14 -0.90 -15.70
N GLU A 283 1.96 -1.33 -16.14
CA GLU A 283 1.07 -0.51 -16.97
C GLU A 283 0.39 0.61 -16.19
N SER A 284 -0.04 0.36 -14.92
CA SER A 284 -0.96 1.28 -14.25
C SER A 284 -0.69 1.53 -12.76
N HIS A 285 0.22 0.81 -12.12
CA HIS A 285 0.36 0.81 -10.65
C HIS A 285 1.79 1.04 -10.17
N THR A 286 2.56 1.87 -10.86
CA THR A 286 3.91 2.29 -10.44
C THR A 286 3.87 3.60 -9.64
N ASN A 287 4.96 3.90 -8.92
CA ASN A 287 5.17 5.17 -8.25
C ASN A 287 5.05 6.37 -9.23
N PHE A 288 5.48 6.24 -10.49
CA PHE A 288 5.32 7.29 -11.50
C PHE A 288 3.85 7.62 -11.79
N HIS A 289 2.97 6.62 -11.85
CA HIS A 289 1.54 6.83 -12.01
C HIS A 289 0.94 7.60 -10.83
N ARG A 290 1.38 7.32 -9.61
CA ARG A 290 0.91 8.04 -8.42
C ARG A 290 1.43 9.47 -8.39
N VAL A 291 2.70 9.69 -8.74
CA VAL A 291 3.29 11.03 -8.87
C VAL A 291 2.53 11.86 -9.92
N ALA A 292 2.25 11.29 -11.10
CA ALA A 292 1.45 11.98 -12.12
C ALA A 292 0.04 12.34 -11.60
N THR A 293 -0.60 11.45 -10.85
CA THR A 293 -1.92 11.70 -10.25
C THR A 293 -1.86 12.85 -9.22
N ILE A 294 -0.84 12.89 -8.36
CA ILE A 294 -0.63 13.96 -7.39
C ILE A 294 -0.38 15.31 -8.08
N LEU A 295 0.48 15.32 -9.10
CA LEU A 295 0.79 16.55 -9.86
C LEU A 295 -0.46 17.11 -10.55
N LYS A 296 -1.29 16.26 -11.17
CA LYS A 296 -2.59 16.64 -11.70
C LYS A 296 -3.50 17.21 -10.60
N ALA A 297 -3.51 16.60 -9.43
CA ALA A 297 -4.31 17.11 -8.31
C ALA A 297 -3.89 18.51 -7.85
N PHE A 298 -2.62 18.87 -8.00
CA PHE A 298 -2.10 20.22 -7.78
C PHE A 298 -2.28 21.17 -8.98
N GLY A 299 -2.87 20.71 -10.09
CA GLY A 299 -3.02 21.51 -11.32
C GLY A 299 -1.73 21.64 -12.15
N ARG A 300 -0.78 20.73 -11.97
CA ARG A 300 0.53 20.70 -12.64
C ARG A 300 0.54 19.68 -13.79
N GLU A 301 -0.26 19.96 -14.80
CA GLU A 301 -0.49 19.03 -15.93
C GLU A 301 0.77 18.72 -16.74
N GLN A 302 1.64 19.73 -16.93
CA GLN A 302 2.88 19.54 -17.70
C GLN A 302 3.87 18.64 -16.97
N GLU A 303 4.05 18.86 -15.69
CA GLU A 303 4.90 18.01 -14.85
C GLU A 303 4.32 16.59 -14.70
N ALA A 304 3.00 16.47 -14.64
CA ALA A 304 2.35 15.17 -14.64
C ALA A 304 2.60 14.39 -15.95
N ALA A 305 2.50 15.06 -17.09
CA ALA A 305 2.83 14.48 -18.40
C ALA A 305 4.30 14.03 -18.45
N LYS A 306 5.22 14.88 -17.95
CA LYS A 306 6.65 14.55 -17.85
C LYS A 306 6.92 13.34 -16.96
N ALA A 307 6.23 13.21 -15.83
CA ALA A 307 6.36 12.02 -14.97
C ALA A 307 5.95 10.74 -15.71
N SER A 308 4.84 10.78 -16.45
CA SER A 308 4.37 9.67 -17.27
C SER A 308 5.36 9.33 -18.40
N GLU A 309 5.88 10.33 -19.09
CA GLU A 309 6.88 10.16 -20.14
C GLU A 309 8.20 9.60 -19.58
N THR A 310 8.62 10.06 -18.41
CA THR A 310 9.81 9.53 -17.72
C THR A 310 9.66 8.04 -17.47
N TRP A 311 8.49 7.58 -17.03
CA TRP A 311 8.23 6.16 -16.87
C TRP A 311 8.32 5.40 -18.19
N LEU A 312 7.64 5.87 -19.23
CA LEU A 312 7.66 5.22 -20.54
C LEU A 312 9.10 5.09 -21.10
N ASN A 313 9.91 6.13 -20.96
CA ASN A 313 11.30 6.14 -21.40
C ASN A 313 12.24 5.27 -20.54
N SER A 314 11.89 5.08 -19.26
CA SER A 314 12.70 4.27 -18.34
C SER A 314 12.42 2.76 -18.44
N ARG A 315 11.28 2.36 -19.02
CA ARG A 315 10.89 0.94 -19.16
C ARG A 315 12.00 0.11 -19.84
N SER A 316 12.64 0.64 -20.87
CA SER A 316 13.72 -0.04 -21.56
C SER A 316 14.95 -0.34 -20.68
N LYS A 317 15.20 0.45 -19.63
CA LYS A 317 16.30 0.20 -18.69
C LYS A 317 16.07 -1.04 -17.83
N PHE A 318 14.82 -1.42 -17.68
CA PHE A 318 14.40 -2.55 -16.87
C PHE A 318 14.09 -3.80 -17.71
N HIS A 319 14.37 -3.76 -19.03
CA HIS A 319 14.04 -4.85 -19.96
C HIS A 319 12.55 -5.23 -19.99
N VAL A 320 11.68 -4.21 -19.92
CA VAL A 320 10.21 -4.37 -19.88
C VAL A 320 9.54 -3.67 -21.07
#